data_b0b049058b28984856afe5e8e6ccde5a
#
_entry.id   b0b049058b28984856afe5e8e6ccde5a
#
_cell.length_a   1.000
_cell.length_b   1.000
_cell.length_c   1.000
_cell.angle_alpha   90.00
_cell.angle_beta   90.00
_cell.angle_gamma   90.00
#
_symmetry.space_group_name_H-M   'P 1'
#
loop_
_entity.id
_entity.type
_entity.pdbx_description
1 polymer ?
#
loop_
_entity_poly.entity_id
_entity_poly.type
_entity_poly.pdbx_seq_one_letter_code
_entity_poly.pdbx_strand_id
1 'polypeptide(L)'
;MGNRVAVRRHPWPRAALGLACALLVMGCASAQVARFPKAGADTPCITPAADRDVVVGVALSGGGSRAALFGAAALEALGRLRAPQGGSVLEQVSYLSSVSGGGLTAAYYALHKHPRETPVLGPDGAMTEAYQTFFAGFKEKLNQDFQSALIWRQIGSFRFILNSALAARSLTEILDERLVGPGTFGDLGAREMRGDSPRVIFNTALYNNGRRLLFSTLPPDAAQYDFVADLDRSLTRKGITREYPEVVKRRWELLLPVSPLDLQIDPCPVQVAGAVTASASFPPLVGPITFQVGQEDYYWHAGDGGLYENLGLETLMFTFLKQLQDLKVRRALIISFNSGYPFSVGFRLLGRRSEPWTIFNYDLARIPSIMEERATTYWSLFYRSLQAEGVFPDDTTLRIVFLNHDRARWEDDLSDLPEACRNEKPPLTSPEDVQERIGEIPTKFVVASECDRQLLVTAAAKVVAQNQQEIEDFLAGRPTPEDSAR
;
A
#
# COMPACT_ATOMS: atom_id res chain seq x y z
N MET A 1 -34.12 34.87 -66.03
CA MET A 1 -34.31 33.43 -65.75
C MET A 1 -32.95 32.88 -65.34
N GLY A 2 -32.68 32.71 -64.04
CA GLY A 2 -31.41 32.22 -63.52
C GLY A 2 -31.63 30.87 -62.85
N ASN A 3 -31.13 29.80 -63.49
CA ASN A 3 -31.17 28.44 -62.96
C ASN A 3 -30.13 28.30 -61.76
N ARG A 4 -30.62 28.15 -60.55
CA ARG A 4 -29.76 27.71 -59.40
C ARG A 4 -29.67 26.20 -59.43
N VAL A 5 -28.50 25.68 -59.77
CA VAL A 5 -28.16 24.25 -59.59
C VAL A 5 -27.95 23.98 -58.10
N ALA A 6 -28.85 23.20 -57.50
CA ALA A 6 -28.71 22.73 -56.11
C ALA A 6 -27.71 21.56 -56.07
N VAL A 7 -26.51 21.79 -55.49
CA VAL A 7 -25.53 20.74 -55.23
C VAL A 7 -26.02 19.94 -54.05
N ARG A 8 -26.55 18.75 -54.30
CA ARG A 8 -26.85 17.75 -53.25
C ARG A 8 -25.53 17.26 -52.61
N ARG A 9 -25.24 17.76 -51.44
CA ARG A 9 -24.14 17.21 -50.59
C ARG A 9 -24.57 15.84 -50.03
N HIS A 10 -23.96 14.75 -50.49
CA HIS A 10 -24.16 13.43 -49.96
C HIS A 10 -23.56 13.35 -48.53
N PRO A 11 -24.33 12.96 -47.50
CA PRO A 11 -23.84 12.87 -46.12
C PRO A 11 -22.97 11.63 -45.83
N TRP A 12 -22.85 10.74 -46.79
CA TRP A 12 -22.19 9.43 -46.64
C TRP A 12 -20.70 9.43 -46.30
N PRO A 13 -19.85 10.35 -46.80
CA PRO A 13 -18.41 10.24 -46.44
C PRO A 13 -18.11 10.53 -44.97
N ARG A 14 -18.94 11.34 -44.29
CA ARG A 14 -18.74 11.63 -42.85
C ARG A 14 -19.16 10.48 -41.95
N ALA A 15 -20.24 9.80 -42.27
CA ALA A 15 -20.70 8.62 -41.53
C ALA A 15 -19.74 7.44 -41.72
N ALA A 16 -19.22 7.23 -42.92
CA ALA A 16 -18.22 6.20 -43.21
C ALA A 16 -16.89 6.46 -42.49
N LEU A 17 -16.44 7.74 -42.43
CA LEU A 17 -15.24 8.12 -41.70
C LEU A 17 -15.42 7.93 -40.19
N GLY A 18 -16.57 8.29 -39.63
CA GLY A 18 -16.92 8.07 -38.24
C GLY A 18 -16.95 6.58 -37.85
N LEU A 19 -17.52 5.75 -38.73
CA LEU A 19 -17.56 4.29 -38.53
C LEU A 19 -16.17 3.67 -38.65
N ALA A 20 -15.35 4.11 -39.60
CA ALA A 20 -13.96 3.66 -39.75
C ALA A 20 -13.09 4.04 -38.53
N CYS A 21 -13.24 5.27 -38.02
CA CYS A 21 -12.58 5.71 -36.79
C CYS A 21 -13.05 4.90 -35.58
N ALA A 22 -14.36 4.63 -35.45
CA ALA A 22 -14.88 3.80 -34.34
C ALA A 22 -14.37 2.36 -34.43
N LEU A 23 -14.29 1.76 -35.61
CA LEU A 23 -13.75 0.41 -35.82
C LEU A 23 -12.24 0.33 -35.54
N LEU A 24 -11.47 1.36 -35.90
CA LEU A 24 -10.05 1.48 -35.62
C LEU A 24 -9.81 1.61 -34.10
N VAL A 25 -10.63 2.39 -33.40
CA VAL A 25 -10.56 2.53 -31.94
C VAL A 25 -10.91 1.21 -31.23
N MET A 26 -11.93 0.49 -31.69
CA MET A 26 -12.28 -0.83 -31.12
C MET A 26 -11.20 -1.90 -31.41
N GLY A 27 -10.59 -1.90 -32.59
CA GLY A 27 -9.52 -2.84 -32.95
C GLY A 27 -8.24 -2.63 -32.16
N CYS A 28 -7.90 -1.37 -31.83
CA CYS A 28 -6.72 -1.06 -31.01
C CYS A 28 -6.91 -1.35 -29.51
N ALA A 29 -8.14 -1.31 -29.01
CA ALA A 29 -8.41 -1.53 -27.58
C ALA A 29 -8.16 -2.98 -27.14
N SER A 30 -8.40 -3.96 -28.01
CA SER A 30 -8.18 -5.38 -27.72
C SER A 30 -6.70 -5.81 -27.80
N ALA A 31 -5.84 -5.03 -28.49
CA ALA A 31 -4.45 -5.42 -28.75
C ALA A 31 -3.46 -5.08 -27.60
N GLN A 32 -3.92 -4.44 -26.52
CA GLN A 32 -3.05 -3.86 -25.50
C GLN A 32 -3.29 -4.36 -24.07
N VAL A 33 -3.93 -5.50 -23.92
CA VAL A 33 -4.10 -6.16 -22.63
C VAL A 33 -2.75 -6.73 -22.17
N ALA A 34 -2.38 -6.51 -20.91
CA ALA A 34 -1.20 -7.13 -20.36
C ALA A 34 -1.36 -8.65 -20.36
N ARG A 35 -0.33 -9.38 -20.79
CA ARG A 35 -0.32 -10.84 -20.75
C ARG A 35 0.68 -11.30 -19.72
N PHE A 36 0.21 -12.02 -18.73
CA PHE A 36 1.08 -12.67 -17.76
C PHE A 36 1.34 -14.12 -18.19
N PRO A 37 2.58 -14.59 -18.04
CA PRO A 37 2.91 -15.98 -18.34
C PRO A 37 2.17 -16.93 -17.40
N LYS A 38 1.79 -18.08 -17.93
CA LYS A 38 1.18 -19.14 -17.13
C LYS A 38 2.23 -19.79 -16.23
N ALA A 39 1.85 -20.04 -14.98
CA ALA A 39 2.74 -20.70 -14.02
C ALA A 39 3.10 -22.11 -14.51
N GLY A 40 4.38 -22.44 -14.46
CA GLY A 40 4.93 -23.77 -14.68
C GLY A 40 4.96 -24.57 -13.38
N ALA A 41 5.66 -25.72 -13.42
CA ALA A 41 5.89 -26.54 -12.23
C ALA A 41 6.84 -25.86 -11.22
N ASP A 42 7.77 -25.06 -11.72
CA ASP A 42 8.78 -24.37 -10.93
C ASP A 42 8.54 -22.85 -10.93
N THR A 43 8.49 -22.27 -9.74
CA THR A 43 8.40 -20.81 -9.52
C THR A 43 9.52 -20.39 -8.56
N PRO A 44 10.75 -20.22 -9.07
CA PRO A 44 11.95 -20.06 -8.22
C PRO A 44 11.97 -18.76 -7.41
N CYS A 45 11.11 -17.79 -7.72
CA CYS A 45 11.00 -16.54 -6.95
C CYS A 45 10.13 -16.67 -5.71
N ILE A 46 9.42 -17.77 -5.53
CA ILE A 46 8.62 -17.98 -4.32
C ILE A 46 9.55 -18.32 -3.17
N THR A 47 9.52 -17.48 -2.14
CA THR A 47 10.38 -17.59 -0.96
C THR A 47 9.60 -18.14 0.21
N PRO A 48 10.12 -19.14 0.94
CA PRO A 48 9.46 -19.65 2.13
C PRO A 48 9.33 -18.58 3.20
N ALA A 49 8.35 -18.72 4.09
CA ALA A 49 8.22 -17.85 5.25
C ALA A 49 9.53 -17.87 6.09
N ALA A 50 9.83 -16.73 6.73
CA ALA A 50 10.98 -16.67 7.63
C ALA A 50 10.74 -17.56 8.84
N ASP A 51 11.67 -18.46 9.12
CA ASP A 51 11.69 -19.25 10.36
C ASP A 51 12.45 -18.47 11.43
N ARG A 52 11.69 -17.72 12.26
CA ARG A 52 12.21 -16.85 13.32
C ARG A 52 11.23 -16.81 14.48
N ASP A 53 11.73 -16.77 15.71
CA ASP A 53 10.88 -16.62 16.90
C ASP A 53 10.08 -15.29 16.90
N VAL A 54 10.68 -14.23 16.36
CA VAL A 54 10.08 -12.91 16.27
C VAL A 54 10.07 -12.44 14.81
N VAL A 55 8.91 -12.06 14.31
CA VAL A 55 8.77 -11.41 13.00
C VAL A 55 8.28 -9.99 13.14
N VAL A 56 8.80 -9.11 12.30
CA VAL A 56 8.39 -7.71 12.22
C VAL A 56 7.90 -7.42 10.82
N GLY A 57 6.69 -6.90 10.72
CA GLY A 57 6.10 -6.43 9.48
C GLY A 57 5.81 -4.94 9.52
N VAL A 58 5.99 -4.29 8.41
CA VAL A 58 5.58 -2.89 8.21
C VAL A 58 4.45 -2.86 7.21
N ALA A 59 3.34 -2.23 7.58
CA ALA A 59 2.21 -1.93 6.71
C ALA A 59 2.30 -0.47 6.26
N LEU A 60 2.24 -0.24 4.95
CA LEU A 60 2.34 1.06 4.30
C LEU A 60 1.03 1.38 3.60
N SER A 61 0.30 2.37 4.10
CA SER A 61 -1.02 2.73 3.57
C SER A 61 -0.96 3.36 2.18
N GLY A 62 -2.11 3.34 1.51
CA GLY A 62 -2.36 4.18 0.34
C GLY A 62 -2.47 5.67 0.69
N GLY A 63 -2.50 6.50 -0.34
CA GLY A 63 -2.58 7.96 -0.21
C GLY A 63 -1.70 8.71 -1.21
N GLY A 64 -1.34 8.09 -2.33
CA GLY A 64 -0.53 8.68 -3.38
C GLY A 64 0.87 9.07 -2.92
N SER A 65 1.43 10.16 -3.45
CA SER A 65 2.77 10.64 -3.07
C SER A 65 2.87 11.09 -1.61
N ARG A 66 1.75 11.48 -0.97
CA ARG A 66 1.71 11.75 0.47
C ARG A 66 2.13 10.51 1.27
N ALA A 67 1.48 9.38 1.00
CA ALA A 67 1.78 8.12 1.66
C ALA A 67 3.17 7.59 1.31
N ALA A 68 3.59 7.76 0.06
CA ALA A 68 4.92 7.35 -0.37
C ALA A 68 6.02 8.10 0.40
N LEU A 69 5.93 9.42 0.49
CA LEU A 69 6.94 10.22 1.18
C LEU A 69 6.92 9.99 2.70
N PHE A 70 5.71 9.93 3.31
CA PHE A 70 5.58 9.61 4.72
C PHE A 70 6.16 8.24 5.05
N GLY A 71 5.85 7.21 4.24
CA GLY A 71 6.37 5.86 4.41
C GLY A 71 7.89 5.79 4.32
N ALA A 72 8.51 6.48 3.34
CA ALA A 72 9.97 6.52 3.20
C ALA A 72 10.64 7.19 4.40
N ALA A 73 10.09 8.32 4.88
CA ALA A 73 10.59 9.01 6.07
C ALA A 73 10.40 8.17 7.34
N ALA A 74 9.30 7.41 7.42
CA ALA A 74 9.03 6.52 8.54
C ALA A 74 9.98 5.31 8.58
N LEU A 75 10.31 4.73 7.42
CA LEU A 75 11.37 3.70 7.33
C LEU A 75 12.73 4.27 7.74
N GLU A 76 13.07 5.50 7.33
CA GLU A 76 14.28 6.18 7.81
C GLU A 76 14.27 6.35 9.33
N ALA A 77 13.15 6.78 9.90
CA ALA A 77 13.01 6.94 11.35
C ALA A 77 13.16 5.62 12.10
N LEU A 78 12.57 4.51 11.61
CA LEU A 78 12.84 3.17 12.15
C LEU A 78 14.31 2.78 12.03
N GLY A 79 14.96 3.23 10.96
CA GLY A 79 16.41 3.02 10.75
C GLY A 79 17.27 3.67 11.84
N ARG A 80 16.79 4.74 12.45
CA ARG A 80 17.48 5.46 13.55
C ARG A 80 17.25 4.83 14.92
N LEU A 81 16.24 3.96 15.06
CA LEU A 81 15.97 3.27 16.31
C LEU A 81 16.89 2.06 16.46
N ARG A 82 17.46 1.90 17.66
CA ARG A 82 18.30 0.75 17.99
C ARG A 82 17.45 -0.44 18.44
N ALA A 83 17.65 -1.59 17.82
CA ALA A 83 17.00 -2.82 18.25
C ALA A 83 17.67 -3.37 19.53
N PRO A 84 16.91 -3.96 20.48
CA PRO A 84 17.46 -4.55 21.69
C PRO A 84 18.51 -5.64 21.43
N GLN A 85 18.39 -6.35 20.32
CA GLN A 85 19.31 -7.41 19.89
C GLN A 85 20.57 -6.88 19.19
N GLY A 86 20.67 -5.56 19.02
CA GLY A 86 21.71 -4.88 18.26
C GLY A 86 21.26 -4.53 16.84
N GLY A 87 22.00 -3.59 16.23
CA GLY A 87 21.60 -3.03 14.92
C GLY A 87 20.38 -2.12 15.01
N SER A 88 19.74 -1.89 13.88
CA SER A 88 18.57 -1.03 13.75
C SER A 88 17.25 -1.84 13.81
N VAL A 89 16.18 -1.20 14.30
CA VAL A 89 14.81 -1.76 14.20
C VAL A 89 14.44 -2.03 12.73
N LEU A 90 14.90 -1.19 11.79
CA LEU A 90 14.65 -1.37 10.36
C LEU A 90 15.26 -2.68 9.82
N GLU A 91 16.38 -3.14 10.38
CA GLU A 91 17.01 -4.42 10.01
C GLU A 91 16.22 -5.63 10.50
N GLN A 92 15.34 -5.45 11.48
CA GLN A 92 14.44 -6.51 11.96
C GLN A 92 13.20 -6.69 11.08
N VAL A 93 12.90 -5.71 10.20
CA VAL A 93 11.73 -5.77 9.33
C VAL A 93 11.87 -6.90 8.33
N SER A 94 10.99 -7.89 8.43
CA SER A 94 10.99 -9.10 7.60
C SER A 94 9.95 -9.04 6.47
N TYR A 95 8.91 -8.20 6.63
CA TYR A 95 7.81 -8.06 5.69
C TYR A 95 7.45 -6.58 5.47
N LEU A 96 7.17 -6.22 4.23
CA LEU A 96 6.55 -4.95 3.84
C LEU A 96 5.25 -5.27 3.11
N SER A 97 4.12 -4.89 3.69
CA SER A 97 2.83 -4.94 3.01
C SER A 97 2.40 -3.52 2.64
N SER A 98 1.95 -3.32 1.43
CA SER A 98 1.74 -1.98 0.91
C SER A 98 0.49 -1.87 0.03
N VAL A 99 -0.07 -0.67 -0.01
CA VAL A 99 -1.20 -0.30 -0.85
C VAL A 99 -0.89 1.00 -1.58
N SER A 100 -1.20 1.07 -2.87
CA SER A 100 -1.17 2.32 -3.65
C SER A 100 0.14 3.11 -3.48
N GLY A 101 0.11 4.32 -2.93
CA GLY A 101 1.30 5.14 -2.67
C GLY A 101 2.34 4.45 -1.78
N GLY A 102 1.91 3.65 -0.78
CA GLY A 102 2.82 2.82 0.01
C GLY A 102 3.60 1.80 -0.82
N GLY A 103 3.01 1.35 -1.95
CA GLY A 103 3.66 0.47 -2.91
C GLY A 103 4.89 1.09 -3.57
N LEU A 104 4.89 2.40 -3.82
CA LEU A 104 6.04 3.12 -4.34
C LEU A 104 7.22 3.04 -3.36
N THR A 105 6.92 3.24 -2.08
CA THR A 105 7.91 3.11 -0.99
C THR A 105 8.44 1.70 -0.86
N ALA A 106 7.54 0.71 -0.79
CA ALA A 106 7.93 -0.70 -0.62
C ALA A 106 8.82 -1.19 -1.78
N ALA A 107 8.43 -0.87 -3.04
CA ALA A 107 9.17 -1.27 -4.23
C ALA A 107 10.58 -0.66 -4.26
N TYR A 108 10.67 0.68 -4.09
CA TYR A 108 11.97 1.33 -4.11
C TYR A 108 12.88 0.81 -2.99
N TYR A 109 12.37 0.75 -1.76
CA TYR A 109 13.14 0.25 -0.63
C TYR A 109 13.67 -1.16 -0.88
N ALA A 110 12.79 -2.09 -1.25
CA ALA A 110 13.16 -3.49 -1.42
C ALA A 110 14.18 -3.74 -2.54
N LEU A 111 14.07 -3.01 -3.65
CA LEU A 111 14.96 -3.19 -4.80
C LEU A 111 16.29 -2.44 -4.66
N HIS A 112 16.33 -1.31 -3.93
CA HIS A 112 17.47 -0.41 -3.93
C HIS A 112 18.20 -0.27 -2.59
N LYS A 113 17.63 -0.78 -1.46
CA LYS A 113 18.37 -0.73 -0.19
C LYS A 113 19.71 -1.48 -0.30
N HIS A 114 20.65 -1.09 0.52
CA HIS A 114 21.96 -1.75 0.57
C HIS A 114 21.84 -3.23 0.94
N PRO A 115 22.77 -4.08 0.50
CA PRO A 115 22.87 -5.47 0.95
C PRO A 115 22.98 -5.57 2.47
N ARG A 116 22.66 -6.77 2.99
CA ARG A 116 22.63 -7.05 4.45
C ARG A 116 23.93 -6.74 5.17
N GLU A 117 25.08 -6.83 4.48
CA GLU A 117 26.40 -6.58 5.04
C GLU A 117 26.66 -5.09 5.34
N THR A 118 25.87 -4.19 4.75
CA THR A 118 25.95 -2.74 5.01
C THR A 118 25.05 -2.40 6.19
N PRO A 119 25.60 -2.11 7.38
CA PRO A 119 24.78 -1.86 8.56
C PRO A 119 24.05 -0.51 8.42
N VAL A 120 22.83 -0.45 8.97
CA VAL A 120 22.03 0.78 9.04
C VAL A 120 22.62 1.74 10.06
N LEU A 121 23.04 1.21 11.24
CA LEU A 121 23.64 2.00 12.31
C LEU A 121 25.13 1.68 12.43
N GLY A 122 25.91 2.74 12.63
CA GLY A 122 27.33 2.64 12.98
C GLY A 122 27.57 2.18 14.42
N PRO A 123 28.84 1.96 14.79
CA PRO A 123 29.20 1.57 16.17
C PRO A 123 28.80 2.61 17.22
N ASP A 124 28.72 3.87 16.84
CA ASP A 124 28.27 5.00 17.66
C ASP A 124 26.74 5.06 17.84
N GLY A 125 26.00 4.21 17.14
CA GLY A 125 24.54 4.18 17.13
C GLY A 125 23.90 5.22 16.22
N ALA A 126 24.69 6.01 15.48
CA ALA A 126 24.17 6.91 14.45
C ALA A 126 23.91 6.16 13.14
N MET A 127 23.00 6.66 12.33
CA MET A 127 22.76 6.12 10.98
C MET A 127 24.03 6.33 10.12
N THR A 128 24.46 5.28 9.43
CA THR A 128 25.65 5.32 8.56
C THR A 128 25.45 6.27 7.38
N GLU A 129 26.54 6.83 6.86
CA GLU A 129 26.53 7.73 5.70
C GLU A 129 25.88 7.07 4.48
N ALA A 130 26.12 5.78 4.28
CA ALA A 130 25.49 5.01 3.21
C ALA A 130 23.96 5.09 3.29
N TYR A 131 23.38 4.85 4.46
CA TYR A 131 21.91 4.91 4.64
C TYR A 131 21.37 6.33 4.70
N GLN A 132 22.11 7.31 5.20
CA GLN A 132 21.73 8.73 5.11
C GLN A 132 21.60 9.16 3.63
N THR A 133 22.60 8.83 2.81
CA THR A 133 22.59 9.10 1.38
C THR A 133 21.47 8.36 0.66
N PHE A 134 21.26 7.08 0.99
CA PHE A 134 20.17 6.27 0.44
C PHE A 134 18.80 6.92 0.71
N PHE A 135 18.49 7.27 1.96
CA PHE A 135 17.19 7.85 2.30
C PHE A 135 17.00 9.26 1.77
N ALA A 136 18.07 10.07 1.67
CA ALA A 136 18.00 11.37 1.02
C ALA A 136 17.61 11.22 -0.45
N GLY A 137 18.33 10.38 -1.21
CA GLY A 137 18.02 10.10 -2.61
C GLY A 137 16.64 9.44 -2.79
N PHE A 138 16.21 8.57 -1.87
CA PHE A 138 14.90 7.95 -1.89
C PHE A 138 13.77 8.99 -1.80
N LYS A 139 13.84 9.89 -0.81
CA LYS A 139 12.86 10.97 -0.65
C LYS A 139 12.85 11.91 -1.86
N GLU A 140 14.02 12.23 -2.43
CA GLU A 140 14.11 13.03 -3.65
C GLU A 140 13.41 12.35 -4.84
N LYS A 141 13.60 11.05 -5.03
CA LYS A 141 12.89 10.27 -6.05
C LYS A 141 11.37 10.30 -5.88
N LEU A 142 10.88 10.24 -4.64
CA LEU A 142 9.45 10.30 -4.36
C LEU A 142 8.84 11.71 -4.47
N ASN A 143 9.66 12.76 -4.43
CA ASN A 143 9.22 14.13 -4.60
C ASN A 143 8.96 14.53 -6.07
N GLN A 144 9.15 13.62 -7.03
CA GLN A 144 8.89 13.88 -8.44
C GLN A 144 7.38 14.03 -8.69
N ASP A 145 7.05 14.84 -9.70
CA ASP A 145 5.68 14.99 -10.17
C ASP A 145 5.31 13.86 -11.14
N PHE A 146 4.87 12.74 -10.58
CA PHE A 146 4.36 11.62 -11.38
C PHE A 146 3.01 11.93 -12.02
N GLN A 147 2.20 12.84 -11.42
CA GLN A 147 0.88 13.20 -11.92
C GLN A 147 0.97 13.92 -13.26
N SER A 148 1.78 14.98 -13.33
CA SER A 148 2.01 15.70 -14.58
C SER A 148 2.65 14.81 -15.63
N ALA A 149 3.61 13.97 -15.26
CA ALA A 149 4.21 13.01 -16.16
C ALA A 149 3.18 12.04 -16.75
N LEU A 150 2.25 11.52 -15.92
CA LEU A 150 1.17 10.65 -16.37
C LEU A 150 0.22 11.36 -17.35
N ILE A 151 -0.22 12.57 -16.99
CA ILE A 151 -1.13 13.39 -17.83
C ILE A 151 -0.49 13.67 -19.18
N TRP A 152 0.76 14.16 -19.21
CA TRP A 152 1.44 14.47 -20.45
C TRP A 152 1.71 13.25 -21.32
N ARG A 153 2.05 12.10 -20.70
CA ARG A 153 2.25 10.85 -21.45
C ARG A 153 0.95 10.35 -22.08
N GLN A 154 -0.17 10.48 -21.37
CA GLN A 154 -1.49 10.11 -21.90
C GLN A 154 -1.92 11.03 -23.05
N ILE A 155 -1.78 12.36 -22.89
CA ILE A 155 -2.11 13.34 -23.93
C ILE A 155 -1.25 13.11 -25.17
N GLY A 156 0.06 13.01 -25.02
CA GLY A 156 1.01 12.81 -26.11
C GLY A 156 0.83 11.50 -26.87
N SER A 157 0.31 10.46 -26.21
CA SER A 157 0.06 9.16 -26.83
C SER A 157 -1.40 8.92 -27.24
N PHE A 158 -2.31 9.86 -26.98
CA PHE A 158 -3.77 9.72 -27.16
C PHE A 158 -4.39 8.51 -26.44
N ARG A 159 -3.67 7.90 -25.51
CA ARG A 159 -4.07 6.65 -24.82
C ARG A 159 -5.35 6.82 -24.02
N PHE A 160 -5.57 7.98 -23.40
CA PHE A 160 -6.75 8.27 -22.60
C PHE A 160 -8.09 8.22 -23.38
N ILE A 161 -8.04 8.47 -24.70
CA ILE A 161 -9.22 8.42 -25.59
C ILE A 161 -9.56 6.96 -25.95
N LEU A 162 -8.54 6.09 -25.96
CA LEU A 162 -8.66 4.74 -26.50
C LEU A 162 -9.16 3.73 -25.46
N ASN A 163 -8.56 3.71 -24.28
CA ASN A 163 -8.92 2.77 -23.22
C ASN A 163 -8.33 3.20 -21.87
N SER A 164 -9.08 3.11 -20.78
CA SER A 164 -8.60 3.41 -19.41
C SER A 164 -7.43 2.49 -18.97
N ALA A 165 -7.38 1.24 -19.45
CA ALA A 165 -6.26 0.33 -19.18
C ALA A 165 -4.91 0.85 -19.70
N LEU A 166 -4.92 1.76 -20.69
CA LEU A 166 -3.70 2.40 -21.20
C LEU A 166 -3.14 3.45 -20.25
N ALA A 167 -3.96 4.01 -19.37
CA ALA A 167 -3.50 4.90 -18.30
C ALA A 167 -2.63 4.13 -17.29
N ALA A 168 -3.04 2.93 -16.90
CA ALA A 168 -2.26 2.05 -16.05
C ALA A 168 -0.92 1.68 -16.68
N ARG A 169 -0.89 1.34 -17.97
CA ARG A 169 0.36 1.10 -18.70
C ARG A 169 1.29 2.32 -18.68
N SER A 170 0.75 3.51 -18.90
CA SER A 170 1.55 4.74 -18.84
C SER A 170 2.14 4.99 -17.45
N LEU A 171 1.39 4.69 -16.40
CA LEU A 171 1.90 4.76 -15.02
C LEU A 171 3.00 3.73 -14.77
N THR A 172 2.84 2.48 -15.23
CA THR A 172 3.88 1.45 -15.13
C THR A 172 5.18 1.90 -15.78
N GLU A 173 5.11 2.41 -17.02
CA GLU A 173 6.28 2.91 -17.76
C GLU A 173 6.97 4.07 -17.01
N ILE A 174 6.21 4.99 -16.40
CA ILE A 174 6.75 6.12 -15.63
C ILE A 174 7.43 5.64 -14.35
N LEU A 175 6.79 4.71 -13.63
CA LEU A 175 7.36 4.17 -12.40
C LEU A 175 8.63 3.35 -12.68
N ASP A 176 8.64 2.58 -13.75
CA ASP A 176 9.83 1.85 -14.20
C ASP A 176 10.98 2.79 -14.52
N GLU A 177 10.73 3.83 -15.32
CA GLU A 177 11.76 4.78 -15.76
C GLU A 177 12.30 5.66 -14.62
N ARG A 178 11.45 6.08 -13.67
CA ARG A 178 11.80 7.16 -12.73
C ARG A 178 12.01 6.72 -11.30
N LEU A 179 11.48 5.57 -10.90
CA LEU A 179 11.48 5.16 -9.50
C LEU A 179 11.97 3.73 -9.31
N VAL A 180 11.23 2.75 -9.83
CA VAL A 180 11.41 1.33 -9.49
C VAL A 180 12.57 0.71 -10.27
N GLY A 181 12.72 1.06 -11.57
CA GLY A 181 13.61 0.40 -12.50
C GLY A 181 13.04 -0.94 -13.01
N PRO A 182 13.78 -1.65 -13.87
CA PRO A 182 13.29 -2.84 -14.59
C PRO A 182 13.25 -4.11 -13.72
N GLY A 183 13.14 -3.98 -12.41
CA GLY A 183 13.13 -5.11 -11.47
C GLY A 183 11.88 -5.99 -11.60
N THR A 184 12.09 -7.29 -11.53
CA THR A 184 11.05 -8.33 -11.56
C THR A 184 10.84 -8.94 -10.17
N PHE A 185 9.77 -9.74 -9.98
CA PHE A 185 9.61 -10.55 -8.78
C PHE A 185 10.70 -11.65 -8.68
N GLY A 186 11.31 -12.06 -9.81
CA GLY A 186 12.49 -12.90 -9.81
C GLY A 186 13.68 -12.25 -9.12
N ASP A 187 13.96 -10.99 -9.44
CA ASP A 187 15.01 -10.20 -8.81
C ASP A 187 14.72 -9.97 -7.32
N LEU A 188 13.46 -9.65 -7.00
CA LEU A 188 13.02 -9.43 -5.63
C LEU A 188 13.16 -10.70 -4.79
N GLY A 189 12.68 -11.86 -5.29
CA GLY A 189 12.82 -13.15 -4.60
C GLY A 189 14.29 -13.54 -4.37
N ALA A 190 15.16 -13.26 -5.35
CA ALA A 190 16.60 -13.49 -5.20
C ALA A 190 17.22 -12.62 -4.08
N ARG A 191 16.81 -11.36 -3.95
CA ARG A 191 17.23 -10.47 -2.86
C ARG A 191 16.70 -10.93 -1.50
N GLU A 192 15.43 -11.34 -1.45
CA GLU A 192 14.79 -11.86 -0.24
C GLU A 192 15.48 -13.13 0.29
N MET A 193 15.81 -14.06 -0.61
CA MET A 193 16.54 -15.29 -0.26
C MET A 193 17.93 -15.03 0.31
N ARG A 194 18.63 -13.97 -0.15
CA ARG A 194 19.91 -13.56 0.43
C ARG A 194 19.77 -12.77 1.74
N GLY A 195 18.53 -12.35 2.10
CA GLY A 195 18.29 -11.46 3.23
C GLY A 195 18.59 -9.99 2.94
N ASP A 196 18.79 -9.63 1.68
CA ASP A 196 19.05 -8.26 1.21
C ASP A 196 17.78 -7.41 1.16
N SER A 197 16.61 -8.02 1.23
CA SER A 197 15.31 -7.36 1.19
C SER A 197 14.33 -8.02 2.16
N PRO A 198 13.41 -7.27 2.77
CA PRO A 198 12.23 -7.86 3.36
C PRO A 198 11.34 -8.43 2.26
N ARG A 199 10.43 -9.34 2.62
CA ARG A 199 9.40 -9.85 1.72
C ARG A 199 8.37 -8.76 1.44
N VAL A 200 8.07 -8.52 0.17
CA VAL A 200 7.16 -7.43 -0.22
C VAL A 200 5.83 -7.97 -0.71
N ILE A 201 4.77 -7.32 -0.28
CA ILE A 201 3.39 -7.63 -0.65
C ILE A 201 2.74 -6.35 -1.19
N PHE A 202 2.34 -6.39 -2.46
CA PHE A 202 1.53 -5.33 -3.07
C PHE A 202 0.08 -5.79 -3.10
N ASN A 203 -0.76 -5.12 -2.32
CA ASN A 203 -2.19 -5.42 -2.24
C ASN A 203 -2.94 -4.74 -3.37
N THR A 204 -3.79 -5.50 -4.06
CA THR A 204 -4.69 -5.02 -5.11
C THR A 204 -6.11 -5.52 -4.87
N ALA A 205 -7.10 -4.85 -5.45
CA ALA A 205 -8.49 -5.30 -5.46
C ALA A 205 -8.81 -5.98 -6.80
N LEU A 206 -9.28 -7.22 -6.76
CA LEU A 206 -9.68 -7.97 -7.95
C LEU A 206 -11.16 -7.71 -8.22
N TYR A 207 -11.48 -6.96 -9.28
CA TYR A 207 -12.84 -6.54 -9.60
C TYR A 207 -13.77 -7.69 -9.97
N ASN A 208 -13.20 -8.78 -10.52
CA ASN A 208 -13.97 -9.95 -10.97
C ASN A 208 -14.75 -10.62 -9.83
N ASN A 209 -14.21 -10.63 -8.61
CA ASN A 209 -14.80 -11.34 -7.47
C ASN A 209 -14.77 -10.56 -6.14
N GLY A 210 -14.25 -9.33 -6.14
CA GLY A 210 -14.15 -8.47 -4.96
C GLY A 210 -13.13 -8.93 -3.91
N ARG A 211 -12.23 -9.87 -4.25
CA ARG A 211 -11.17 -10.36 -3.33
C ARG A 211 -9.90 -9.53 -3.48
N ARG A 212 -9.00 -9.65 -2.51
CA ARG A 212 -7.64 -9.12 -2.62
C ARG A 212 -6.81 -10.02 -3.51
N LEU A 213 -6.05 -9.44 -4.44
CA LEU A 213 -4.98 -10.12 -5.16
C LEU A 213 -3.64 -9.59 -4.62
N LEU A 214 -2.78 -10.50 -4.19
CA LEU A 214 -1.48 -10.18 -3.60
C LEU A 214 -0.37 -10.43 -4.61
N PHE A 215 0.23 -9.38 -5.16
CA PHE A 215 1.50 -9.55 -5.87
C PHE A 215 2.64 -9.63 -4.85
N SER A 216 3.22 -10.81 -4.71
CA SER A 216 4.31 -11.08 -3.77
C SER A 216 5.11 -12.31 -4.20
N THR A 217 6.22 -12.55 -3.52
CA THR A 217 7.04 -13.75 -3.61
C THR A 217 6.65 -14.81 -2.56
N LEU A 218 5.59 -14.58 -1.81
CA LEU A 218 5.11 -15.49 -0.77
C LEU A 218 4.44 -16.73 -1.37
N PRO A 219 4.51 -17.89 -0.69
CA PRO A 219 3.69 -19.04 -1.02
C PRO A 219 2.19 -18.69 -1.03
N PRO A 220 1.38 -19.34 -1.87
CA PRO A 220 -0.06 -19.06 -1.97
C PRO A 220 -0.82 -19.17 -0.65
N ASP A 221 -0.39 -20.07 0.23
CA ASP A 221 -1.00 -20.33 1.52
C ASP A 221 -0.49 -19.40 2.65
N ALA A 222 0.49 -18.55 2.38
CA ALA A 222 1.13 -17.72 3.42
C ALA A 222 0.17 -16.82 4.18
N ALA A 223 -0.89 -16.32 3.53
CA ALA A 223 -1.92 -15.47 4.13
C ALA A 223 -3.28 -16.19 4.26
N GLN A 224 -3.30 -17.52 4.17
CA GLN A 224 -4.51 -18.33 4.29
C GLN A 224 -4.78 -18.69 5.77
N TYR A 225 -5.05 -17.68 6.58
CA TYR A 225 -5.35 -17.89 8.00
C TYR A 225 -6.72 -18.55 8.20
N ASP A 226 -6.75 -19.64 8.96
CA ASP A 226 -7.99 -20.36 9.29
C ASP A 226 -8.58 -19.89 10.63
N PHE A 227 -9.33 -18.80 10.57
CA PHE A 227 -10.05 -18.26 11.73
C PHE A 227 -11.04 -19.27 12.33
N VAL A 228 -11.71 -20.06 11.49
CA VAL A 228 -12.73 -21.02 11.97
C VAL A 228 -12.09 -22.11 12.82
N ALA A 229 -10.92 -22.62 12.40
CA ALA A 229 -10.19 -23.62 13.17
C ALA A 229 -9.71 -23.05 14.54
N ASP A 230 -9.26 -21.79 14.58
CA ASP A 230 -8.84 -21.18 15.85
C ASP A 230 -10.01 -20.94 16.79
N LEU A 231 -11.13 -20.50 16.26
CA LEU A 231 -12.34 -20.28 17.03
C LEU A 231 -12.87 -21.61 17.57
N ASP A 232 -12.87 -22.69 16.77
CA ASP A 232 -13.25 -24.03 17.22
C ASP A 232 -12.35 -24.53 18.36
N ARG A 233 -11.04 -24.30 18.27
CA ARG A 233 -10.09 -24.65 19.34
C ARG A 233 -10.40 -23.88 20.63
N SER A 234 -10.62 -22.57 20.53
CA SER A 234 -10.96 -21.75 21.70
C SER A 234 -12.25 -22.20 22.37
N LEU A 235 -13.31 -22.46 21.60
CA LEU A 235 -14.57 -22.93 22.12
C LEU A 235 -14.46 -24.31 22.76
N THR A 236 -13.73 -25.24 22.15
CA THR A 236 -13.46 -26.58 22.67
C THR A 236 -12.73 -26.52 24.01
N ARG A 237 -11.74 -25.63 24.17
CA ARG A 237 -11.07 -25.39 25.46
C ARG A 237 -12.05 -24.92 26.55
N LYS A 238 -13.10 -24.17 26.18
CA LYS A 238 -14.17 -23.71 27.08
C LYS A 238 -15.29 -24.75 27.27
N GLY A 239 -15.14 -25.97 26.73
CA GLY A 239 -16.15 -27.04 26.82
C GLY A 239 -17.37 -26.77 25.93
N ILE A 240 -17.29 -25.89 24.96
CA ILE A 240 -18.38 -25.56 24.04
C ILE A 240 -18.12 -26.28 22.72
N THR A 241 -18.98 -27.25 22.40
CA THR A 241 -18.97 -27.90 21.09
C THR A 241 -19.99 -27.20 20.18
N ARG A 242 -19.55 -26.63 19.09
CA ARG A 242 -20.43 -25.94 18.14
C ARG A 242 -19.98 -26.23 16.71
N GLU A 243 -20.90 -26.67 15.86
CA GLU A 243 -20.67 -26.72 14.44
C GLU A 243 -21.01 -25.35 13.83
N TYR A 244 -20.06 -24.79 13.06
CA TYR A 244 -20.32 -23.56 12.31
C TYR A 244 -21.11 -23.89 11.05
N PRO A 245 -22.18 -23.12 10.77
CA PRO A 245 -22.89 -23.27 9.50
C PRO A 245 -21.94 -23.09 8.33
N GLU A 246 -22.11 -23.90 7.29
CA GLU A 246 -21.31 -23.82 6.06
C GLU A 246 -21.27 -22.40 5.47
N VAL A 247 -22.31 -21.61 5.67
CA VAL A 247 -22.38 -20.21 5.25
C VAL A 247 -21.28 -19.34 5.91
N VAL A 248 -20.90 -19.64 7.16
CA VAL A 248 -19.83 -18.90 7.86
C VAL A 248 -18.48 -19.23 7.25
N LYS A 249 -18.21 -20.51 6.99
CA LYS A 249 -16.99 -20.99 6.35
C LYS A 249 -16.80 -20.35 4.98
N ARG A 250 -17.85 -20.41 4.12
CA ARG A 250 -17.82 -19.79 2.78
C ARG A 250 -17.62 -18.27 2.81
N ARG A 251 -18.21 -17.57 3.78
CA ARG A 251 -18.00 -16.13 3.93
C ARG A 251 -16.58 -15.81 4.37
N TRP A 252 -15.99 -16.65 5.23
CA TRP A 252 -14.59 -16.49 5.60
C TRP A 252 -13.65 -16.68 4.40
N GLU A 253 -13.89 -17.69 3.57
CA GLU A 253 -13.13 -17.93 2.34
C GLU A 253 -13.10 -16.72 1.40
N LEU A 254 -14.17 -15.91 1.35
CA LEU A 254 -14.23 -14.68 0.55
C LEU A 254 -13.28 -13.59 1.06
N LEU A 255 -12.91 -13.62 2.33
CA LEU A 255 -11.96 -12.67 2.92
C LEU A 255 -10.51 -13.06 2.68
N LEU A 256 -10.25 -14.34 2.40
CA LEU A 256 -8.90 -14.82 2.12
C LEU A 256 -8.38 -14.24 0.81
N PRO A 257 -7.12 -13.78 0.79
CA PRO A 257 -6.54 -13.21 -0.42
C PRO A 257 -6.31 -14.27 -1.50
N VAL A 258 -6.11 -13.81 -2.71
CA VAL A 258 -5.74 -14.60 -3.89
C VAL A 258 -4.28 -14.26 -4.23
N SER A 259 -3.46 -15.27 -4.48
CA SER A 259 -2.11 -15.10 -5.02
C SER A 259 -2.10 -15.13 -6.55
N PRO A 260 -1.05 -14.68 -7.22
CA PRO A 260 -0.89 -14.89 -8.65
C PRO A 260 -0.95 -16.38 -9.05
N LEU A 261 -0.39 -17.26 -8.22
CA LEU A 261 -0.41 -18.72 -8.50
C LEU A 261 -1.82 -19.30 -8.46
N ASP A 262 -2.72 -18.80 -7.62
CA ASP A 262 -4.14 -19.19 -7.62
C ASP A 262 -4.84 -18.82 -8.95
N LEU A 263 -4.34 -17.80 -9.63
CA LEU A 263 -4.76 -17.41 -10.97
C LEU A 263 -3.91 -18.03 -12.07
N GLN A 264 -3.06 -19.02 -11.75
CA GLN A 264 -2.11 -19.67 -12.65
C GLN A 264 -1.12 -18.69 -13.32
N ILE A 265 -0.83 -17.55 -12.70
CA ILE A 265 0.18 -16.59 -13.16
C ILE A 265 1.53 -16.98 -12.58
N ASP A 266 2.57 -17.06 -13.44
CA ASP A 266 3.95 -17.08 -12.97
C ASP A 266 4.34 -15.68 -12.49
N PRO A 267 4.57 -15.47 -11.18
CA PRO A 267 4.94 -14.16 -10.68
C PRO A 267 6.37 -13.75 -11.04
N CYS A 268 7.28 -14.69 -11.27
CA CYS A 268 8.71 -14.41 -11.37
C CYS A 268 9.08 -13.40 -12.47
N PRO A 269 8.55 -13.47 -13.71
CA PRO A 269 8.85 -12.50 -14.75
C PRO A 269 7.97 -11.23 -14.67
N VAL A 270 7.04 -11.14 -13.72
CA VAL A 270 6.21 -9.95 -13.55
C VAL A 270 7.07 -8.78 -13.07
N GLN A 271 6.95 -7.63 -13.73
CA GLN A 271 7.64 -6.41 -13.33
C GLN A 271 7.05 -5.86 -12.02
N VAL A 272 7.91 -5.48 -11.09
CA VAL A 272 7.49 -4.87 -9.81
C VAL A 272 6.73 -3.57 -10.05
N ALA A 273 7.17 -2.74 -11.02
CA ALA A 273 6.46 -1.51 -11.41
C ALA A 273 5.01 -1.78 -11.86
N GLY A 274 4.75 -2.93 -12.52
CA GLY A 274 3.41 -3.36 -12.90
C GLY A 274 2.53 -3.68 -11.70
N ALA A 275 3.04 -4.38 -10.71
CA ALA A 275 2.34 -4.69 -9.46
C ALA A 275 2.05 -3.43 -8.63
N VAL A 276 3.03 -2.52 -8.53
CA VAL A 276 2.83 -1.20 -7.90
C VAL A 276 1.73 -0.42 -8.60
N THR A 277 1.75 -0.40 -9.94
CA THR A 277 0.70 0.27 -10.72
C THR A 277 -0.67 -0.36 -10.47
N ALA A 278 -0.77 -1.70 -10.42
CA ALA A 278 -2.03 -2.36 -10.11
C ALA A 278 -2.56 -1.93 -8.74
N SER A 279 -1.68 -1.90 -7.73
CA SER A 279 -1.97 -1.45 -6.38
C SER A 279 -2.34 0.04 -6.29
N ALA A 280 -1.90 0.88 -7.24
CA ALA A 280 -2.15 2.32 -7.30
C ALA A 280 -3.17 2.73 -8.39
N SER A 281 -3.86 1.78 -9.00
CA SER A 281 -4.81 2.01 -10.08
C SER A 281 -6.18 2.46 -9.56
N PHE A 282 -6.22 3.72 -9.06
CA PHE A 282 -7.43 4.33 -8.49
C PHE A 282 -8.20 5.13 -9.56
N PRO A 283 -9.49 4.82 -9.80
CA PRO A 283 -10.31 5.59 -10.73
C PRO A 283 -10.63 7.00 -10.16
N PRO A 284 -10.85 8.03 -11.00
CA PRO A 284 -10.89 7.97 -12.47
C PRO A 284 -9.53 8.21 -13.12
N LEU A 285 -8.46 8.55 -12.38
CA LEU A 285 -7.18 8.96 -12.97
C LEU A 285 -6.45 7.79 -13.62
N VAL A 286 -6.43 6.65 -12.94
CA VAL A 286 -5.85 5.41 -13.43
C VAL A 286 -6.93 4.33 -13.37
N GLY A 287 -7.32 3.79 -14.51
CA GLY A 287 -8.28 2.69 -14.57
C GLY A 287 -7.65 1.37 -14.12
N PRO A 288 -8.45 0.32 -13.93
CA PRO A 288 -7.95 -0.99 -13.55
C PRO A 288 -6.97 -1.54 -14.59
N ILE A 289 -5.97 -2.28 -14.11
CA ILE A 289 -5.14 -3.09 -15.00
C ILE A 289 -5.96 -4.27 -15.47
N THR A 290 -6.08 -4.41 -16.79
CA THR A 290 -6.69 -5.59 -17.42
C THR A 290 -5.60 -6.50 -17.93
N PHE A 291 -5.67 -7.79 -17.59
CA PHE A 291 -4.69 -8.78 -18.01
C PHE A 291 -5.32 -10.13 -18.35
N GLN A 292 -4.61 -10.89 -19.16
CA GLN A 292 -4.89 -12.29 -19.49
C GLN A 292 -3.76 -13.17 -18.97
N VAL A 293 -4.07 -14.42 -18.67
CA VAL A 293 -3.09 -15.45 -18.30
C VAL A 293 -2.87 -16.37 -19.50
N GLY A 294 -1.64 -16.42 -19.98
CA GLY A 294 -1.32 -17.23 -21.15
C GLY A 294 -2.15 -16.82 -22.40
N GLN A 295 -2.89 -17.77 -22.96
CA GLN A 295 -3.76 -17.58 -24.13
C GLN A 295 -5.24 -17.81 -23.79
N GLU A 296 -5.62 -17.70 -22.51
CA GLU A 296 -6.99 -17.91 -22.07
C GLU A 296 -7.93 -16.80 -22.56
N ASP A 297 -9.19 -17.11 -22.81
CA ASP A 297 -10.17 -16.20 -23.42
C ASP A 297 -10.89 -15.29 -22.41
N TYR A 298 -10.47 -15.29 -21.13
CA TYR A 298 -11.05 -14.44 -20.10
C TYR A 298 -10.05 -13.44 -19.54
N TYR A 299 -10.58 -12.33 -19.02
CA TYR A 299 -9.83 -11.21 -18.53
C TYR A 299 -9.99 -11.02 -17.03
N TRP A 300 -8.89 -10.69 -16.39
CA TRP A 300 -8.85 -10.27 -15.00
C TRP A 300 -8.67 -8.75 -14.92
N HIS A 301 -9.32 -8.14 -13.94
CA HIS A 301 -9.26 -6.69 -13.71
C HIS A 301 -8.80 -6.44 -12.28
N ALA A 302 -7.60 -5.90 -12.10
CA ALA A 302 -7.06 -5.52 -10.80
C ALA A 302 -6.96 -4.00 -10.69
N GLY A 303 -7.33 -3.48 -9.55
CA GLY A 303 -7.28 -2.05 -9.24
C GLY A 303 -6.69 -1.77 -7.88
N ASP A 304 -6.76 -0.51 -7.46
CA ASP A 304 -6.17 -0.01 -6.23
C ASP A 304 -6.58 -0.86 -5.03
N GLY A 305 -5.59 -1.25 -4.23
CA GLY A 305 -5.81 -2.03 -3.01
C GLY A 305 -6.67 -1.30 -1.99
N GLY A 306 -6.65 0.03 -1.98
CA GLY A 306 -7.47 0.87 -1.11
C GLY A 306 -8.98 0.75 -1.35
N LEU A 307 -9.40 0.13 -2.44
CA LEU A 307 -10.82 -0.23 -2.67
C LEU A 307 -11.26 -1.38 -1.77
N TYR A 308 -10.35 -2.19 -1.30
CA TYR A 308 -10.60 -3.29 -0.37
C TYR A 308 -10.17 -2.91 1.06
N GLU A 309 -8.89 -2.58 1.24
CA GLU A 309 -8.28 -2.19 2.53
C GLU A 309 -7.04 -1.34 2.24
N ASN A 310 -6.97 -0.14 2.79
CA ASN A 310 -5.96 0.86 2.40
C ASN A 310 -4.70 0.88 3.28
N LEU A 311 -4.65 0.13 4.37
CA LEU A 311 -3.49 0.11 5.27
C LEU A 311 -2.44 -0.92 4.86
N GLY A 312 -2.82 -1.96 4.10
CA GLY A 312 -1.99 -3.15 3.87
C GLY A 312 -1.82 -4.00 5.15
N LEU A 313 -2.60 -3.68 6.18
CA LEU A 313 -2.52 -4.29 7.49
C LEU A 313 -3.14 -5.69 7.50
N GLU A 314 -4.31 -5.86 6.88
CA GLU A 314 -5.07 -7.10 6.95
C GLU A 314 -4.30 -8.30 6.39
N THR A 315 -3.56 -8.08 5.30
CA THR A 315 -2.71 -9.13 4.71
C THR A 315 -1.56 -9.54 5.64
N LEU A 316 -0.88 -8.57 6.26
CA LEU A 316 0.15 -8.88 7.26
C LEU A 316 -0.43 -9.60 8.47
N MET A 317 -1.58 -9.14 8.93
CA MET A 317 -2.27 -9.76 10.06
C MET A 317 -2.59 -11.23 9.73
N PHE A 318 -3.17 -11.53 8.57
CA PHE A 318 -3.44 -12.92 8.16
C PHE A 318 -2.16 -13.74 8.02
N THR A 319 -1.12 -13.16 7.42
CA THR A 319 0.18 -13.82 7.28
C THR A 319 0.78 -14.18 8.64
N PHE A 320 0.73 -13.25 9.59
CA PHE A 320 1.29 -13.48 10.92
C PHE A 320 0.42 -14.40 11.79
N LEU A 321 -0.90 -14.24 11.74
CA LEU A 321 -1.82 -15.16 12.39
C LEU A 321 -1.62 -16.59 11.92
N LYS A 322 -1.44 -16.79 10.60
CA LYS A 322 -1.13 -18.11 10.05
C LYS A 322 0.19 -18.67 10.58
N GLN A 323 1.24 -17.85 10.66
CA GLN A 323 2.54 -18.27 11.19
C GLN A 323 2.48 -18.58 12.71
N LEU A 324 1.72 -17.80 13.49
CA LEU A 324 1.45 -18.07 14.90
C LEU A 324 0.63 -19.34 15.06
N GLN A 325 -0.39 -19.54 14.24
CA GLN A 325 -1.23 -20.74 14.22
C GLN A 325 -0.41 -22.02 13.94
N ASP A 326 0.54 -21.93 13.00
CA ASP A 326 1.44 -23.02 12.63
C ASP A 326 2.63 -23.17 13.60
N LEU A 327 2.72 -22.34 14.65
CA LEU A 327 3.81 -22.28 15.61
C LEU A 327 5.21 -22.07 14.98
N LYS A 328 5.26 -21.50 13.77
CA LYS A 328 6.49 -21.10 13.10
C LYS A 328 7.11 -19.83 13.69
N VAL A 329 6.27 -19.04 14.36
CA VAL A 329 6.60 -17.77 14.99
C VAL A 329 5.94 -17.74 16.37
N ARG A 330 6.59 -17.16 17.36
CA ARG A 330 6.00 -16.95 18.69
C ARG A 330 5.54 -15.53 18.94
N ARG A 331 6.25 -14.57 18.38
CA ARG A 331 5.92 -13.15 18.54
C ARG A 331 5.92 -12.44 17.18
N ALA A 332 4.88 -11.69 16.91
CA ALA A 332 4.71 -10.93 15.69
C ALA A 332 4.39 -9.46 16.00
N LEU A 333 5.15 -8.54 15.39
CA LEU A 333 4.93 -7.10 15.47
C LEU A 333 4.54 -6.56 14.10
N ILE A 334 3.43 -5.84 14.05
CA ILE A 334 3.07 -5.04 12.86
C ILE A 334 3.18 -3.57 13.22
N ILE A 335 3.98 -2.83 12.46
CA ILE A 335 4.08 -1.38 12.54
C ILE A 335 3.31 -0.83 11.34
N SER A 336 2.16 -0.21 11.59
CA SER A 336 1.26 0.30 10.55
C SER A 336 1.46 1.81 10.36
N PHE A 337 2.04 2.21 9.24
CA PHE A 337 2.15 3.60 8.84
C PHE A 337 0.91 4.01 8.04
N ASN A 338 0.04 4.75 8.71
CA ASN A 338 -1.20 5.23 8.13
C ASN A 338 -1.07 6.69 7.70
N SER A 339 -1.25 6.91 6.41
CA SER A 339 -1.33 8.22 5.79
C SER A 339 -2.66 8.40 5.03
N GLY A 340 -3.71 7.70 5.44
CA GLY A 340 -5.07 7.89 4.96
C GLY A 340 -5.64 9.26 5.38
N TYR A 341 -6.83 9.63 4.88
CA TYR A 341 -7.51 10.81 5.39
C TYR A 341 -7.97 10.58 6.83
N PRO A 342 -7.61 11.47 7.76
CA PRO A 342 -8.05 11.32 9.13
C PRO A 342 -9.54 11.62 9.26
N PHE A 343 -10.25 10.75 9.98
CA PHE A 343 -11.61 11.01 10.43
C PHE A 343 -11.59 11.22 11.94
N SER A 344 -11.80 12.47 12.36
CA SER A 344 -11.88 12.77 13.79
C SER A 344 -13.33 12.88 14.21
N VAL A 345 -13.64 12.43 15.44
CA VAL A 345 -14.93 12.62 16.10
C VAL A 345 -15.13 14.06 16.61
N GLY A 346 -14.17 14.95 16.38
CA GLY A 346 -14.22 16.34 16.88
C GLY A 346 -14.99 17.29 15.96
N PHE A 347 -15.73 18.23 16.55
CA PHE A 347 -16.55 19.20 15.83
C PHE A 347 -15.78 20.10 14.85
N ARG A 348 -14.48 20.30 15.02
CA ARG A 348 -13.65 21.17 14.16
C ARG A 348 -13.48 20.64 12.73
N LEU A 349 -13.55 19.34 12.53
CA LEU A 349 -13.44 18.72 11.20
C LEU A 349 -14.75 18.69 10.42
N LEU A 350 -15.88 19.03 11.03
CA LEU A 350 -17.18 19.13 10.35
C LEU A 350 -17.34 20.42 9.56
N GLY A 351 -16.50 21.41 9.80
CA GLY A 351 -16.58 22.76 9.23
C GLY A 351 -15.50 23.06 8.20
N ARG A 352 -15.29 22.19 7.18
CA ARG A 352 -14.50 22.63 6.03
C ARG A 352 -15.11 23.91 5.48
N ARG A 353 -14.28 24.93 5.29
CA ARG A 353 -14.61 26.06 4.42
C ARG A 353 -14.81 25.51 3.02
N SER A 354 -16.02 25.05 2.70
CA SER A 354 -16.37 24.66 1.36
C SER A 354 -16.34 25.90 0.49
N GLU A 355 -15.44 25.93 -0.48
CA GLU A 355 -15.57 26.91 -1.56
C GLU A 355 -16.88 26.64 -2.31
N PRO A 356 -17.80 27.62 -2.42
CA PRO A 356 -19.19 27.35 -2.79
C PRO A 356 -19.43 26.96 -4.25
N TRP A 357 -18.43 26.89 -5.13
CA TRP A 357 -18.66 26.78 -6.57
C TRP A 357 -17.62 25.98 -7.36
N THR A 358 -17.33 24.75 -6.99
CA THR A 358 -16.73 23.83 -7.97
C THR A 358 -17.72 22.74 -8.35
N ILE A 359 -18.20 22.78 -9.60
CA ILE A 359 -19.07 21.74 -10.21
C ILE A 359 -18.47 20.33 -10.07
N PHE A 360 -17.19 20.22 -9.74
CA PHE A 360 -16.42 18.99 -9.60
C PHE A 360 -15.68 18.88 -8.27
N ASN A 361 -16.16 19.52 -7.21
CA ASN A 361 -15.57 19.38 -5.88
C ASN A 361 -15.97 18.07 -5.21
N TYR A 362 -15.83 16.96 -5.94
CA TYR A 362 -15.89 15.64 -5.37
C TYR A 362 -14.46 15.22 -5.02
N ASP A 363 -14.16 15.23 -3.74
CA ASP A 363 -13.00 14.50 -3.22
C ASP A 363 -13.31 13.00 -3.30
N LEU A 364 -13.20 12.44 -4.49
CA LEU A 364 -13.53 11.05 -4.76
C LEU A 364 -12.73 10.08 -3.90
N ALA A 365 -11.54 10.50 -3.44
CA ALA A 365 -10.72 9.70 -2.53
C ALA A 365 -11.34 9.63 -1.11
N ARG A 366 -12.21 10.55 -0.72
CA ARG A 366 -12.90 10.49 0.58
C ARG A 366 -13.96 9.40 0.66
N ILE A 367 -14.60 9.05 -0.44
CA ILE A 367 -15.64 8.02 -0.44
C ILE A 367 -15.06 6.65 -0.01
N PRO A 368 -13.99 6.14 -0.64
CA PRO A 368 -13.31 4.94 -0.15
C PRO A 368 -12.77 5.09 1.26
N SER A 369 -12.25 6.28 1.63
CA SER A 369 -11.70 6.51 2.97
C SER A 369 -12.75 6.37 4.08
N ILE A 370 -14.02 6.72 3.83
CA ILE A 370 -15.11 6.47 4.78
C ILE A 370 -15.33 4.95 4.98
N MET A 371 -15.28 4.19 3.90
CA MET A 371 -15.41 2.73 3.96
C MET A 371 -14.21 2.09 4.65
N GLU A 372 -13.03 2.60 4.38
CA GLU A 372 -11.76 2.20 4.97
C GLU A 372 -11.77 2.41 6.50
N GLU A 373 -12.14 3.59 6.98
CA GLU A 373 -12.18 3.88 8.42
C GLU A 373 -13.11 2.92 9.15
N ARG A 374 -14.26 2.61 8.55
CA ARG A 374 -15.18 1.60 9.10
C ARG A 374 -14.55 0.21 9.10
N ALA A 375 -13.90 -0.18 8.01
CA ALA A 375 -13.23 -1.47 7.92
C ALA A 375 -12.11 -1.57 8.96
N THR A 376 -11.27 -0.55 9.10
CA THR A 376 -10.19 -0.46 10.09
C THR A 376 -10.73 -0.56 11.52
N THR A 377 -11.83 0.15 11.80
CA THR A 377 -12.49 0.07 13.10
C THR A 377 -12.98 -1.34 13.40
N TYR A 378 -13.67 -2.00 12.46
CA TYR A 378 -14.15 -3.37 12.63
C TYR A 378 -12.99 -4.36 12.80
N TRP A 379 -11.90 -4.20 12.04
CA TRP A 379 -10.71 -5.03 12.19
C TRP A 379 -10.02 -4.84 13.53
N SER A 380 -9.93 -3.62 14.01
CA SER A 380 -9.37 -3.32 15.33
C SER A 380 -10.20 -3.96 16.45
N LEU A 381 -11.52 -3.87 16.36
CA LEU A 381 -12.42 -4.52 17.32
C LEU A 381 -12.35 -6.04 17.23
N PHE A 382 -12.33 -6.59 16.01
CA PHE A 382 -12.20 -8.03 15.78
C PHE A 382 -10.88 -8.56 16.37
N TYR A 383 -9.77 -7.89 16.08
CA TYR A 383 -8.46 -8.27 16.63
C TYR A 383 -8.44 -8.24 18.16
N ARG A 384 -8.98 -7.18 18.78
CA ARG A 384 -9.12 -7.10 20.26
C ARG A 384 -9.99 -8.23 20.80
N SER A 385 -11.05 -8.59 20.10
CA SER A 385 -11.89 -9.72 20.47
C SER A 385 -11.15 -11.06 20.42
N LEU A 386 -10.34 -11.28 19.38
CA LEU A 386 -9.48 -12.48 19.29
C LEU A 386 -8.49 -12.58 20.45
N GLN A 387 -7.88 -11.46 20.84
CA GLN A 387 -6.99 -11.39 21.98
C GLN A 387 -7.73 -11.69 23.29
N ALA A 388 -8.87 -11.05 23.51
CA ALA A 388 -9.65 -11.22 24.75
C ALA A 388 -10.22 -12.64 24.90
N GLU A 389 -10.56 -13.31 23.79
CA GLU A 389 -11.05 -14.67 23.78
C GLU A 389 -9.95 -15.74 23.91
N GLY A 390 -8.68 -15.36 23.91
CA GLY A 390 -7.55 -16.29 23.98
C GLY A 390 -7.51 -17.25 22.80
N VAL A 391 -7.82 -16.75 21.61
CA VAL A 391 -7.87 -17.57 20.39
C VAL A 391 -6.46 -17.98 19.94
N PHE A 392 -5.45 -17.19 20.29
CA PHE A 392 -4.06 -17.49 19.93
C PHE A 392 -3.51 -18.72 20.67
N PRO A 393 -2.58 -19.47 20.06
CA PRO A 393 -1.86 -20.51 20.77
C PRO A 393 -1.15 -19.95 22.01
N ASP A 394 -1.01 -20.78 23.06
CA ASP A 394 -0.32 -20.40 24.28
C ASP A 394 1.13 -19.97 23.94
N ASP A 395 1.65 -18.98 24.64
CA ASP A 395 2.98 -18.39 24.45
C ASP A 395 3.17 -17.67 23.10
N THR A 396 2.08 -17.31 22.38
CA THR A 396 2.17 -16.53 21.17
C THR A 396 1.56 -15.14 21.35
N THR A 397 2.14 -14.13 20.69
CA THR A 397 1.68 -12.74 20.77
C THR A 397 1.74 -12.05 19.41
N LEU A 398 0.66 -11.37 19.05
CA LEU A 398 0.63 -10.40 17.96
C LEU A 398 0.45 -8.99 18.54
N ARG A 399 1.25 -8.04 18.13
CA ARG A 399 1.13 -6.62 18.47
C ARG A 399 1.02 -5.79 17.21
N ILE A 400 0.14 -4.78 17.25
CA ILE A 400 -0.02 -3.81 16.17
C ILE A 400 0.18 -2.41 16.72
N VAL A 401 1.15 -1.69 16.19
CA VAL A 401 1.45 -0.29 16.54
C VAL A 401 1.00 0.59 15.38
N PHE A 402 0.05 1.48 15.64
CA PHE A 402 -0.49 2.40 14.64
C PHE A 402 0.21 3.75 14.69
N LEU A 403 0.82 4.14 13.59
CA LEU A 403 1.59 5.37 13.41
C LEU A 403 0.92 6.23 12.33
N ASN A 404 -0.01 7.09 12.76
CA ASN A 404 -0.77 7.95 11.84
C ASN A 404 -0.06 9.29 11.66
N HIS A 405 0.06 9.76 10.43
CA HIS A 405 0.76 11.01 10.08
C HIS A 405 0.16 12.24 10.78
N ASP A 406 -1.15 12.28 10.99
CA ASP A 406 -1.89 13.34 11.68
C ASP A 406 -1.81 13.28 13.21
N ARG A 407 -1.16 12.25 13.79
CA ARG A 407 -0.98 12.08 15.23
C ARG A 407 0.39 12.49 15.73
N ALA A 408 1.21 13.07 14.88
CA ALA A 408 2.46 13.68 15.29
C ALA A 408 2.20 14.81 16.30
N ARG A 409 2.90 14.78 17.45
CA ARG A 409 2.80 15.84 18.46
C ARG A 409 3.77 16.95 18.11
N TRP A 410 3.28 18.17 18.12
CA TRP A 410 4.05 19.38 17.85
C TRP A 410 4.24 20.16 19.13
N GLU A 411 5.33 20.92 19.24
CA GLU A 411 5.56 21.78 20.38
C GLU A 411 4.57 22.96 20.38
N ASP A 412 4.14 23.39 21.57
CA ASP A 412 3.13 24.44 21.72
C ASP A 412 3.59 25.78 21.11
N ASP A 413 4.90 26.03 21.12
CA ASP A 413 5.52 27.24 20.55
C ASP A 413 5.90 27.07 19.07
N LEU A 414 5.60 25.91 18.47
CA LEU A 414 5.96 25.54 17.10
C LEU A 414 7.46 25.70 16.77
N SER A 415 8.34 25.59 17.77
CA SER A 415 9.79 25.65 17.57
C SER A 415 10.31 24.58 16.63
N ASP A 416 9.59 23.45 16.56
CA ASP A 416 9.84 22.30 15.71
C ASP A 416 9.17 22.35 14.34
N LEU A 417 8.48 23.45 14.02
CA LEU A 417 7.86 23.66 12.70
C LEU A 417 8.94 23.81 11.62
N PRO A 418 8.87 23.06 10.52
CA PRO A 418 9.82 23.21 9.42
C PRO A 418 9.91 24.63 8.88
N GLU A 419 11.11 25.04 8.49
CA GLU A 419 11.37 26.41 8.01
C GLU A 419 10.49 26.78 6.80
N ALA A 420 10.29 25.85 5.88
CA ALA A 420 9.43 26.05 4.72
C ALA A 420 7.97 26.37 5.07
N CYS A 421 7.51 26.06 6.30
CA CYS A 421 6.15 26.29 6.75
C CYS A 421 5.96 27.62 7.49
N ARG A 422 7.04 28.31 7.87
CA ARG A 422 6.95 29.55 8.67
C ARG A 422 6.29 30.73 7.95
N ASN A 423 6.27 30.70 6.61
CA ASN A 423 5.71 31.77 5.78
C ASN A 423 4.44 31.33 5.03
N GLU A 424 3.82 30.22 5.42
CA GLU A 424 2.57 29.74 4.80
C GLU A 424 1.40 30.70 4.99
N LYS A 425 0.46 30.64 4.05
CA LYS A 425 -0.77 31.45 4.09
C LYS A 425 -1.98 30.52 3.89
N PRO A 426 -2.90 30.42 4.87
CA PRO A 426 -2.85 31.07 6.18
C PRO A 426 -1.70 30.58 7.07
N PRO A 427 -1.21 31.39 8.03
CA PRO A 427 -0.12 30.98 8.90
C PRO A 427 -0.56 29.82 9.82
N LEU A 428 0.35 28.90 10.10
CA LEU A 428 0.17 27.86 11.10
C LEU A 428 0.53 28.47 12.47
N THR A 429 -0.45 28.55 13.38
CA THR A 429 -0.31 29.27 14.65
C THR A 429 -0.45 28.38 15.88
N SER A 430 -0.83 27.11 15.68
CA SER A 430 -0.98 26.14 16.76
C SER A 430 -0.66 24.73 16.28
N PRO A 431 -0.37 23.79 17.20
CA PRO A 431 -0.22 22.37 16.88
C PRO A 431 -1.42 21.79 16.12
N GLU A 432 -2.64 22.25 16.45
CA GLU A 432 -3.87 21.81 15.78
C GLU A 432 -3.92 22.28 14.33
N ASP A 433 -3.46 23.51 14.01
CA ASP A 433 -3.37 24.00 12.64
C ASP A 433 -2.41 23.15 11.81
N VAL A 434 -1.30 22.71 12.41
CA VAL A 434 -0.31 21.83 11.76
C VAL A 434 -0.91 20.44 11.52
N GLN A 435 -1.61 19.86 12.50
CA GLN A 435 -2.27 18.56 12.35
C GLN A 435 -3.38 18.61 11.28
N GLU A 436 -4.18 19.69 11.26
CA GLU A 436 -5.20 19.92 10.24
C GLU A 436 -4.57 20.01 8.85
N ARG A 437 -3.49 20.81 8.72
CA ARG A 437 -2.75 20.93 7.46
C ARG A 437 -2.23 19.59 6.95
N ILE A 438 -1.62 18.79 7.80
CA ILE A 438 -1.10 17.46 7.44
C ILE A 438 -2.25 16.55 7.00
N GLY A 439 -3.37 16.55 7.71
CA GLY A 439 -4.57 15.78 7.37
C GLY A 439 -5.22 16.19 6.04
N GLU A 440 -5.01 17.44 5.61
CA GLU A 440 -5.57 17.99 4.37
C GLU A 440 -4.66 17.82 3.14
N ILE A 441 -3.42 17.37 3.30
CA ILE A 441 -2.53 17.11 2.14
C ILE A 441 -3.23 16.15 1.17
N PRO A 442 -3.46 16.55 -0.08
CA PRO A 442 -4.32 15.79 -0.98
C PRO A 442 -3.69 14.48 -1.45
N THR A 443 -4.53 13.46 -1.66
CA THR A 443 -4.12 12.20 -2.28
C THR A 443 -3.92 12.41 -3.79
N LYS A 444 -2.69 12.66 -4.21
CA LYS A 444 -2.28 12.87 -5.59
C LYS A 444 -0.96 12.15 -5.85
N PHE A 445 -0.55 12.05 -7.12
CA PHE A 445 0.77 11.56 -7.52
C PHE A 445 1.85 12.66 -7.48
N VAL A 446 1.65 13.67 -6.64
CA VAL A 446 2.59 14.76 -6.35
C VAL A 446 2.27 15.39 -5.00
N VAL A 447 3.30 15.73 -4.22
CA VAL A 447 3.22 16.64 -3.06
C VAL A 447 3.82 17.98 -3.51
N ALA A 448 2.97 18.92 -3.90
CA ALA A 448 3.41 20.13 -4.58
C ALA A 448 4.11 21.13 -3.66
N SER A 449 3.61 21.31 -2.42
CA SER A 449 4.15 22.26 -1.45
C SER A 449 5.40 21.74 -0.77
N GLU A 450 6.43 22.57 -0.65
CA GLU A 450 7.65 22.23 0.11
C GLU A 450 7.33 22.11 1.61
N CYS A 451 6.47 22.97 2.13
CA CYS A 451 5.99 22.86 3.49
C CYS A 451 5.34 21.49 3.73
N ASP A 452 4.40 21.05 2.86
CA ASP A 452 3.73 19.76 3.00
C ASP A 452 4.73 18.60 2.98
N ARG A 453 5.76 18.68 2.14
CA ARG A 453 6.83 17.66 2.09
C ARG A 453 7.59 17.57 3.40
N GLN A 454 8.01 18.72 3.93
CA GLN A 454 8.75 18.76 5.19
C GLN A 454 7.88 18.40 6.39
N LEU A 455 6.60 18.78 6.41
CA LEU A 455 5.64 18.34 7.43
C LEU A 455 5.50 16.82 7.48
N LEU A 456 5.36 16.16 6.32
CA LEU A 456 5.25 14.70 6.26
C LEU A 456 6.51 14.01 6.78
N VAL A 457 7.69 14.50 6.40
CA VAL A 457 8.97 13.95 6.86
C VAL A 457 9.13 14.13 8.39
N THR A 458 8.81 15.31 8.90
CA THR A 458 8.89 15.60 10.33
C THR A 458 7.85 14.81 11.12
N ALA A 459 6.62 14.72 10.63
CA ALA A 459 5.56 13.92 11.23
C ALA A 459 5.97 12.44 11.35
N ALA A 460 6.57 11.87 10.30
CA ALA A 460 7.05 10.50 10.32
C ALA A 460 8.09 10.27 11.43
N ALA A 461 9.08 11.15 11.55
CA ALA A 461 10.08 11.06 12.61
C ALA A 461 9.45 11.14 14.00
N LYS A 462 8.48 12.07 14.19
CA LYS A 462 7.80 12.29 15.46
C LYS A 462 6.94 11.09 15.88
N VAL A 463 6.11 10.55 14.98
CA VAL A 463 5.25 9.40 15.35
C VAL A 463 6.06 8.15 15.64
N VAL A 464 7.19 7.95 14.96
CA VAL A 464 8.11 6.84 15.29
C VAL A 464 8.73 7.05 16.67
N ALA A 465 9.26 8.25 16.97
CA ALA A 465 9.84 8.57 18.27
C ALA A 465 8.82 8.44 19.41
N GLN A 466 7.57 8.86 19.20
CA GLN A 466 6.50 8.76 20.19
C GLN A 466 6.15 7.32 20.57
N ASN A 467 6.40 6.36 19.67
CA ASN A 467 6.08 4.95 19.86
C ASN A 467 7.33 4.07 20.02
N GLN A 468 8.51 4.70 20.14
CA GLN A 468 9.80 4.01 20.23
C GLN A 468 9.81 2.98 21.38
N GLN A 469 9.37 3.40 22.58
CA GLN A 469 9.39 2.56 23.77
C GLN A 469 8.53 1.29 23.59
N GLU A 470 7.35 1.41 22.98
CA GLU A 470 6.46 0.26 22.74
C GLU A 470 7.09 -0.72 21.75
N ILE A 471 7.72 -0.21 20.68
CA ILE A 471 8.42 -1.04 19.69
C ILE A 471 9.60 -1.76 20.32
N GLU A 472 10.44 -1.05 21.09
CA GLU A 472 11.62 -1.61 21.75
C GLU A 472 11.25 -2.62 22.83
N ASP A 473 10.21 -2.36 23.63
CA ASP A 473 9.75 -3.28 24.67
C ASP A 473 9.22 -4.58 24.08
N PHE A 474 8.44 -4.48 22.99
CA PHE A 474 8.00 -5.68 22.29
C PHE A 474 9.18 -6.49 21.74
N LEU A 475 10.13 -5.85 21.08
CA LEU A 475 11.32 -6.53 20.53
C LEU A 475 12.18 -7.15 21.62
N ALA A 476 12.27 -6.52 22.79
CA ALA A 476 12.97 -7.04 23.96
C ALA A 476 12.23 -8.18 24.68
N GLY A 477 10.98 -8.45 24.31
CA GLY A 477 10.13 -9.44 25.01
C GLY A 477 9.66 -8.98 26.38
N ARG A 478 9.64 -7.66 26.63
CA ARG A 478 9.13 -7.08 27.87
C ARG A 478 7.60 -6.96 27.82
N PRO A 479 6.89 -7.24 28.92
CA PRO A 479 5.46 -7.02 28.97
C PRO A 479 5.16 -5.53 28.82
N THR A 480 4.15 -5.20 28.04
CA THR A 480 3.66 -3.83 27.94
C THR A 480 2.56 -3.58 28.99
N PRO A 481 2.20 -2.30 29.26
CA PRO A 481 1.10 -1.99 30.17
C PRO A 481 -0.22 -2.69 29.83
N GLU A 482 -0.49 -2.94 28.55
CA GLU A 482 -1.67 -3.68 28.11
C GLU A 482 -1.57 -5.17 28.42
N ASP A 483 -0.38 -5.75 28.40
CA ASP A 483 -0.16 -7.17 28.77
C ASP A 483 -0.25 -7.37 30.28
N SER A 484 0.05 -6.34 31.07
CA SER A 484 -0.02 -6.36 32.53
C SER A 484 -1.44 -6.20 33.10
N ALA A 485 -2.39 -5.81 32.25
CA ALA A 485 -3.80 -5.61 32.60
C ALA A 485 -4.65 -6.88 32.35
N ARG A 486 -4.05 -7.97 31.91
CA ARG A 486 -4.63 -9.31 31.75
C ARG A 486 -4.29 -10.18 32.96
#